data_05f29226f152ce4756cb5d851e7f0d42
#
_entry.id   05f29226f152ce4756cb5d851e7f0d42
#
_cell.length_a   1.000
_cell.length_b   1.000
_cell.length_c   1.000
_cell.angle_alpha   90.00
_cell.angle_beta   90.00
_cell.angle_gamma   90.00
#
_symmetry.space_group_name_H-M   'P 1'
#
loop_
_entity.id
_entity.type
_entity.pdbx_description
1 polymer ?
#
loop_
_entity_poly.entity_id
_entity_poly.type
_entity_poly.pdbx_seq_one_letter_code
_entity_poly.pdbx_strand_id
1 'polypeptide(L)'
;MDLVELLPRLHLLRFPVGQAYLWRDEAGLTLIDAGTSGSGRPIAEAVSALGHAPGDVRRIVLTHFHEDHAGGAGEFAALSGAEVLAHHLDAPFVRGELAGPPPRFEEWELPIHAEAAQHLPEGTPVPPAAVTALSDGDLLDFGGGARVLHVPGHTDGSIALFLPEEGVLFTGDTVAASPVDGTVLPGVFNLDRPRLLDSVRRLADLEPEVACFGHGAPVLGGAAATLCGAAAASHP
;
A
#
# COMPACT_ATOMS: atom_id res chain seq x y z
N MET A 1 -3.91 12.50 10.69
CA MET A 1 -2.84 11.88 9.89
C MET A 1 -1.50 12.37 10.41
N ASP A 2 -0.54 11.44 10.57
CA ASP A 2 0.83 11.78 10.99
C ASP A 2 1.76 11.69 9.78
N LEU A 3 2.67 12.66 9.63
CA LEU A 3 3.72 12.66 8.62
C LEU A 3 5.06 12.34 9.29
N VAL A 4 5.71 11.26 8.89
CA VAL A 4 6.96 10.78 9.49
C VAL A 4 8.03 10.56 8.41
N GLU A 5 9.20 11.21 8.54
CA GLU A 5 10.36 10.90 7.70
C GLU A 5 10.96 9.56 8.15
N LEU A 6 11.00 8.59 7.24
CA LEU A 6 11.62 7.28 7.45
C LEU A 6 13.06 7.26 6.94
N LEU A 7 13.28 7.79 5.74
CA LEU A 7 14.55 7.97 5.06
C LEU A 7 14.55 9.34 4.38
N PRO A 8 15.69 9.89 3.95
CA PRO A 8 15.74 11.22 3.32
C PRO A 8 14.83 11.40 2.10
N ARG A 9 14.43 10.30 1.45
CA ARG A 9 13.56 10.30 0.25
C ARG A 9 12.21 9.62 0.49
N LEU A 10 11.96 9.07 1.69
CA LEU A 10 10.79 8.27 2.02
C LEU A 10 10.07 8.79 3.25
N HIS A 11 8.81 9.13 3.10
CA HIS A 11 7.94 9.56 4.19
C HIS A 11 6.73 8.62 4.31
N LEU A 12 6.35 8.35 5.55
CA LEU A 12 5.13 7.63 5.91
C LEU A 12 4.03 8.65 6.22
N LEU A 13 2.85 8.44 5.65
CA LEU A 13 1.60 9.11 5.99
C LEU A 13 0.73 8.10 6.73
N ARG A 14 0.60 8.26 8.05
CA ARG A 14 -0.18 7.34 8.88
C ARG A 14 -1.58 7.89 9.10
N PHE A 15 -2.59 7.13 8.71
CA PHE A 15 -4.01 7.41 8.94
C PHE A 15 -4.53 6.66 10.17
N PRO A 16 -5.77 6.90 10.63
CA PRO A 16 -6.40 6.09 11.67
C PRO A 16 -6.50 4.61 11.29
N VAL A 17 -6.74 4.31 9.99
CA VAL A 17 -6.68 2.97 9.40
C VAL A 17 -5.85 3.06 8.14
N GLY A 18 -4.95 2.11 7.95
CA GLY A 18 -4.04 2.07 6.81
C GLY A 18 -2.96 3.15 6.85
N GLN A 19 -2.11 3.12 5.88
CA GLN A 19 -1.04 4.09 5.71
C GLN A 19 -0.62 4.20 4.24
N ALA A 20 -0.02 5.33 3.89
CA ALA A 20 0.53 5.59 2.56
C ALA A 20 1.98 6.03 2.67
N TYR A 21 2.69 6.00 1.55
CA TYR A 21 4.09 6.42 1.51
C TYR A 21 4.30 7.44 0.40
N LEU A 22 5.15 8.42 0.68
CA LEU A 22 5.57 9.40 -0.29
C LEU A 22 7.05 9.22 -0.58
N TRP A 23 7.35 8.84 -1.82
CA TRP A 23 8.71 8.74 -2.34
C TRP A 23 9.09 10.02 -3.09
N ARG A 24 10.29 10.55 -2.84
CA ARG A 24 10.79 11.77 -3.45
C ARG A 24 11.97 11.47 -4.38
N ASP A 25 11.81 11.82 -5.64
CA ASP A 25 12.88 11.87 -6.65
C ASP A 25 13.17 13.31 -7.09
N GLU A 26 14.24 13.51 -7.83
CA GLU A 26 14.53 14.81 -8.45
C GLU A 26 13.45 15.22 -9.45
N ALA A 27 12.83 14.23 -10.12
CA ALA A 27 11.80 14.44 -11.14
C ALA A 27 10.41 14.69 -10.59
N GLY A 28 10.17 14.51 -9.28
CA GLY A 28 8.87 14.69 -8.64
C GLY A 28 8.59 13.67 -7.54
N LEU A 29 7.36 13.58 -7.12
CA LEU A 29 6.92 12.71 -6.05
C LEU A 29 6.07 11.54 -6.57
N THR A 30 6.17 10.40 -5.92
CA THR A 30 5.27 9.25 -6.11
C THR A 30 4.60 8.93 -4.78
N LEU A 31 3.28 8.85 -4.80
CA LEU A 31 2.48 8.40 -3.66
C LEU A 31 2.17 6.90 -3.84
N ILE A 32 2.41 6.11 -2.82
CA ILE A 32 2.07 4.68 -2.74
C ILE A 32 0.94 4.55 -1.74
N ASP A 33 -0.22 4.12 -2.20
CA ASP A 33 -1.52 4.16 -1.54
C ASP A 33 -1.99 5.59 -1.20
N ALA A 34 -3.24 5.75 -0.78
CA ALA A 34 -3.86 7.06 -0.61
C ALA A 34 -4.80 7.14 0.61
N GLY A 35 -4.77 6.14 1.50
CA GLY A 35 -5.61 6.10 2.69
C GLY A 35 -7.10 5.98 2.38
N THR A 36 -7.92 6.25 3.37
CA THR A 36 -9.39 6.18 3.31
C THR A 36 -10.01 7.37 2.57
N SER A 37 -11.29 7.29 2.30
CA SER A 37 -12.12 8.42 1.88
C SER A 37 -11.90 9.64 2.79
N GLY A 38 -11.80 10.84 2.22
CA GLY A 38 -11.46 12.08 2.93
C GLY A 38 -9.96 12.34 3.09
N SER A 39 -9.07 11.44 2.67
CA SER A 39 -7.62 11.60 2.81
C SER A 39 -6.99 12.56 1.79
N GLY A 40 -7.69 12.91 0.71
CA GLY A 40 -7.12 13.72 -0.37
C GLY A 40 -6.55 15.07 0.09
N ARG A 41 -7.29 15.82 0.92
CA ARG A 41 -6.81 17.09 1.48
C ARG A 41 -5.68 16.91 2.50
N PRO A 42 -5.76 16.03 3.49
CA PRO A 42 -4.64 15.70 4.38
C PRO A 42 -3.35 15.36 3.66
N ILE A 43 -3.42 14.57 2.57
CA ILE A 43 -2.25 14.25 1.74
C ILE A 43 -1.68 15.52 1.09
N ALA A 44 -2.53 16.40 0.52
CA ALA A 44 -2.09 17.66 -0.08
C ALA A 44 -1.42 18.58 0.94
N GLU A 45 -1.92 18.63 2.17
CA GLU A 45 -1.32 19.38 3.29
C GLU A 45 0.05 18.80 3.69
N ALA A 46 0.20 17.47 3.72
CA ALA A 46 1.47 16.81 4.00
C ALA A 46 2.52 17.11 2.91
N VAL A 47 2.13 17.03 1.63
CA VAL A 47 3.00 17.38 0.50
C VAL A 47 3.45 18.84 0.63
N SER A 48 2.54 19.74 1.00
CA SER A 48 2.85 21.17 1.20
C SER A 48 3.78 21.39 2.40
N ALA A 49 3.63 20.64 3.49
CA ALA A 49 4.50 20.69 4.65
C ALA A 49 5.95 20.27 4.34
N LEU A 50 6.13 19.41 3.32
CA LEU A 50 7.46 19.02 2.80
C LEU A 50 8.05 20.06 1.81
N GLY A 51 7.37 21.18 1.56
CA GLY A 51 7.85 22.23 0.66
C GLY A 51 7.53 21.99 -0.82
N HIS A 52 6.60 21.07 -1.13
CA HIS A 52 6.17 20.73 -2.47
C HIS A 52 4.73 21.20 -2.75
N ALA A 53 4.38 21.36 -4.02
CA ALA A 53 2.99 21.53 -4.43
C ALA A 53 2.31 20.16 -4.63
N PRO A 54 1.01 20.02 -4.41
CA PRO A 54 0.30 18.78 -4.74
C PRO A 54 0.54 18.31 -6.17
N GLY A 55 0.66 19.24 -7.14
CA GLY A 55 0.98 18.95 -8.54
C GLY A 55 2.39 18.40 -8.81
N ASP A 56 3.29 18.41 -7.83
CA ASP A 56 4.59 17.75 -7.92
C ASP A 56 4.48 16.22 -7.75
N VAL A 57 3.34 15.74 -7.20
CA VAL A 57 3.03 14.31 -7.16
C VAL A 57 2.55 13.88 -8.55
N ARG A 58 3.39 13.13 -9.25
CA ARG A 58 3.14 12.71 -10.63
C ARG A 58 2.23 11.51 -10.73
N ARG A 59 2.29 10.62 -9.75
CA ARG A 59 1.53 9.37 -9.75
C ARG A 59 1.14 8.92 -8.35
N ILE A 60 0.03 8.18 -8.31
CA ILE A 60 -0.45 7.42 -7.16
C ILE A 60 -0.43 5.96 -7.59
N VAL A 61 0.35 5.12 -6.94
CA VAL A 61 0.39 3.68 -7.20
C VAL A 61 -0.35 2.97 -6.08
N LEU A 62 -1.47 2.34 -6.41
CA LEU A 62 -2.28 1.62 -5.45
C LEU A 62 -1.82 0.17 -5.36
N THR A 63 -1.55 -0.28 -4.15
CA THR A 63 -1.14 -1.68 -3.89
C THR A 63 -2.31 -2.63 -4.12
N HIS A 64 -3.53 -2.20 -3.76
CA HIS A 64 -4.78 -2.93 -3.99
C HIS A 64 -6.00 -2.02 -3.85
N PHE A 65 -7.22 -2.55 -4.04
CA PHE A 65 -8.44 -1.75 -4.15
C PHE A 65 -9.13 -1.41 -2.82
N HIS A 66 -8.73 -1.93 -1.66
CA HIS A 66 -9.44 -1.69 -0.40
C HIS A 66 -9.48 -0.21 -0.03
N GLU A 67 -10.55 0.17 0.69
CA GLU A 67 -10.87 1.57 0.94
C GLU A 67 -9.77 2.32 1.70
N ASP A 68 -9.13 1.68 2.64
CA ASP A 68 -8.05 2.26 3.46
C ASP A 68 -6.72 2.43 2.70
N HIS A 69 -6.65 1.98 1.45
CA HIS A 69 -5.54 2.17 0.52
C HIS A 69 -5.94 3.01 -0.69
N ALA A 70 -7.10 2.77 -1.27
CA ALA A 70 -7.55 3.42 -2.51
C ALA A 70 -8.56 4.57 -2.28
N GLY A 71 -9.12 4.69 -1.07
CA GLY A 71 -10.26 5.56 -0.80
C GLY A 71 -10.01 7.04 -1.06
N GLY A 72 -8.82 7.55 -0.76
CA GLY A 72 -8.42 8.94 -1.00
C GLY A 72 -7.88 9.23 -2.39
N ALA A 73 -7.67 8.20 -3.24
CA ALA A 73 -6.96 8.35 -4.51
C ALA A 73 -7.65 9.30 -5.48
N GLY A 74 -8.97 9.18 -5.66
CA GLY A 74 -9.70 10.06 -6.58
C GLY A 74 -9.73 11.50 -6.11
N GLU A 75 -9.88 11.73 -4.80
CA GLU A 75 -9.85 13.07 -4.22
C GLU A 75 -8.48 13.73 -4.40
N PHE A 76 -7.40 12.99 -4.09
CA PHE A 76 -6.07 13.52 -4.22
C PHE A 76 -5.65 13.70 -5.69
N ALA A 77 -6.03 12.78 -6.58
CA ALA A 77 -5.79 12.91 -8.01
C ALA A 77 -6.49 14.17 -8.59
N ALA A 78 -7.71 14.50 -8.13
CA ALA A 78 -8.39 15.72 -8.53
C ALA A 78 -7.69 17.00 -8.07
N LEU A 79 -6.98 16.97 -6.94
CA LEU A 79 -6.19 18.10 -6.41
C LEU A 79 -4.81 18.24 -7.06
N SER A 80 -4.17 17.12 -7.38
CA SER A 80 -2.78 17.06 -7.84
C SER A 80 -2.65 16.94 -9.36
N GLY A 81 -3.64 16.37 -10.04
CA GLY A 81 -3.51 15.93 -11.42
C GLY A 81 -2.65 14.67 -11.58
N ALA A 82 -2.32 13.98 -10.49
CA ALA A 82 -1.52 12.77 -10.51
C ALA A 82 -2.22 11.63 -11.27
N GLU A 83 -1.45 10.86 -12.03
CA GLU A 83 -1.91 9.63 -12.64
C GLU A 83 -2.16 8.56 -11.57
N VAL A 84 -3.30 7.87 -11.62
CA VAL A 84 -3.61 6.76 -10.71
C VAL A 84 -3.33 5.44 -11.42
N LEU A 85 -2.52 4.59 -10.78
CA LEU A 85 -2.11 3.30 -11.31
C LEU A 85 -2.51 2.19 -10.33
N ALA A 86 -3.05 1.09 -10.87
CA ALA A 86 -3.39 -0.11 -10.10
C ALA A 86 -3.25 -1.34 -10.99
N HIS A 87 -3.09 -2.52 -10.38
CA HIS A 87 -3.07 -3.76 -11.14
C HIS A 87 -4.37 -3.94 -11.94
N HIS A 88 -4.27 -4.48 -13.16
CA HIS A 88 -5.43 -4.61 -14.07
C HIS A 88 -6.61 -5.39 -13.48
N LEU A 89 -6.36 -6.32 -12.55
CA LEU A 89 -7.41 -7.08 -11.85
C LEU A 89 -8.14 -6.24 -10.79
N ASP A 90 -7.46 -5.28 -10.15
CA ASP A 90 -8.04 -4.42 -9.13
C ASP A 90 -8.59 -3.10 -9.71
N ALA A 91 -8.11 -2.68 -10.88
CA ALA A 91 -8.51 -1.43 -11.52
C ALA A 91 -10.04 -1.24 -11.69
N PRO A 92 -10.86 -2.26 -12.01
CA PRO A 92 -12.32 -2.11 -12.09
C PRO A 92 -12.97 -1.72 -10.74
N PHE A 93 -12.43 -2.20 -9.62
CA PHE A 93 -12.91 -1.87 -8.28
C PHE A 93 -12.50 -0.43 -7.92
N VAL A 94 -11.26 -0.05 -8.20
CA VAL A 94 -10.75 1.32 -8.00
C VAL A 94 -11.56 2.35 -8.81
N ARG A 95 -11.98 2.01 -10.03
CA ARG A 95 -12.86 2.86 -10.87
C ARG A 95 -14.32 2.86 -10.41
N GLY A 96 -14.69 2.06 -9.40
CA GLY A 96 -16.07 1.93 -8.94
C GLY A 96 -17.00 1.24 -9.95
N GLU A 97 -16.47 0.54 -10.92
CA GLU A 97 -17.24 -0.22 -11.92
C GLU A 97 -17.81 -1.52 -11.35
N LEU A 98 -17.09 -2.08 -10.39
CA LEU A 98 -17.44 -3.32 -9.70
C LEU A 98 -17.34 -3.12 -8.19
N ALA A 99 -18.19 -3.82 -7.43
CA ALA A 99 -18.03 -3.97 -6.00
C ALA A 99 -16.96 -5.02 -5.70
N GLY A 100 -16.04 -4.71 -4.80
CA GLY A 100 -15.00 -5.65 -4.37
C GLY A 100 -15.60 -6.88 -3.69
N PRO A 101 -15.04 -8.08 -3.89
CA PRO A 101 -15.44 -9.26 -3.16
C PRO A 101 -15.11 -9.10 -1.66
N PRO A 102 -15.96 -9.61 -0.75
CA PRO A 102 -15.65 -9.61 0.67
C PRO A 102 -14.50 -10.58 0.95
N PRO A 103 -13.67 -10.30 1.97
CA PRO A 103 -12.61 -11.21 2.40
C PRO A 103 -13.19 -12.53 2.96
N ARG A 104 -12.37 -13.58 2.93
CA ARG A 104 -12.68 -14.85 3.58
C ARG A 104 -12.00 -14.86 4.93
N PHE A 105 -12.79 -14.59 5.98
CA PHE A 105 -12.26 -14.49 7.33
C PHE A 105 -11.91 -15.87 7.90
N GLU A 106 -10.74 -15.94 8.52
CA GLU A 106 -10.45 -16.92 9.56
C GLU A 106 -11.16 -16.49 10.85
N GLU A 107 -11.52 -17.44 11.71
CA GLU A 107 -12.30 -17.14 12.93
C GLU A 107 -11.60 -16.12 13.84
N TRP A 108 -10.28 -16.21 13.94
CA TRP A 108 -9.47 -15.30 14.75
C TRP A 108 -9.35 -13.88 14.17
N GLU A 109 -9.65 -13.68 12.88
CA GLU A 109 -9.62 -12.36 12.21
C GLU A 109 -10.88 -11.53 12.51
N LEU A 110 -12.01 -12.17 12.86
CA LEU A 110 -13.28 -11.48 13.06
C LEU A 110 -13.23 -10.35 14.09
N PRO A 111 -12.61 -10.50 15.29
CA PRO A 111 -12.49 -9.39 16.23
C PRO A 111 -11.58 -8.28 15.73
N ILE A 112 -10.52 -8.60 14.99
CA ILE A 112 -9.60 -7.60 14.40
C ILE A 112 -10.33 -6.77 13.36
N HIS A 113 -11.08 -7.43 12.48
CA HIS A 113 -11.90 -6.75 11.48
C HIS A 113 -12.98 -5.86 12.11
N ALA A 114 -13.67 -6.35 13.14
CA ALA A 114 -14.69 -5.57 13.84
C ALA A 114 -14.12 -4.31 14.50
N GLU A 115 -12.89 -4.36 15.00
CA GLU A 115 -12.19 -3.19 15.54
C GLU A 115 -11.77 -2.23 14.43
N ALA A 116 -11.13 -2.72 13.36
CA ALA A 116 -10.71 -1.89 12.23
C ALA A 116 -11.90 -1.16 11.58
N ALA A 117 -13.03 -1.83 11.42
CA ALA A 117 -14.25 -1.28 10.82
C ALA A 117 -14.80 -0.06 11.59
N GLN A 118 -14.55 0.06 12.90
CA GLN A 118 -15.00 1.21 13.71
C GLN A 118 -14.23 2.49 13.39
N HIS A 119 -13.06 2.37 12.76
CA HIS A 119 -12.18 3.48 12.42
C HIS A 119 -12.27 3.91 10.94
N LEU A 120 -13.03 3.16 10.13
CA LEU A 120 -13.31 3.57 8.75
C LEU A 120 -14.24 4.79 8.75
N PRO A 121 -13.99 5.81 7.92
CA PRO A 121 -14.83 6.99 7.86
C PRO A 121 -16.22 6.64 7.28
N GLU A 122 -17.22 7.40 7.73
CA GLU A 122 -18.53 7.41 7.06
C GLU A 122 -18.40 8.16 5.74
N GLY A 123 -18.38 7.45 4.63
CA GLY A 123 -18.28 8.07 3.31
C GLY A 123 -18.18 7.03 2.21
N THR A 124 -18.35 7.48 0.98
CA THR A 124 -18.10 6.65 -0.19
C THR A 124 -16.87 7.19 -0.90
N PRO A 125 -15.87 6.36 -1.18
CA PRO A 125 -14.71 6.79 -1.96
C PRO A 125 -15.11 7.44 -3.28
N VAL A 126 -14.43 8.51 -3.64
CA VAL A 126 -14.60 9.15 -4.95
C VAL A 126 -13.67 8.42 -5.92
N PRO A 127 -14.20 7.73 -6.93
CA PRO A 127 -13.35 7.07 -7.91
C PRO A 127 -12.48 8.06 -8.67
N PRO A 128 -11.23 7.73 -9.01
CA PRO A 128 -10.42 8.54 -9.90
C PRO A 128 -11.01 8.57 -11.32
N ALA A 129 -10.77 9.67 -12.04
CA ALA A 129 -11.29 9.85 -13.41
C ALA A 129 -10.76 8.80 -14.40
N ALA A 130 -9.56 8.28 -14.16
CA ALA A 130 -8.93 7.20 -14.92
C ALA A 130 -7.98 6.41 -14.04
N VAL A 131 -7.77 5.15 -14.39
CA VAL A 131 -6.78 4.25 -13.75
C VAL A 131 -5.97 3.57 -14.84
N THR A 132 -4.68 3.80 -14.83
CA THR A 132 -3.72 3.09 -15.70
C THR A 132 -3.48 1.68 -15.14
N ALA A 133 -3.68 0.69 -15.98
CA ALA A 133 -3.53 -0.71 -15.59
C ALA A 133 -2.05 -1.12 -15.54
N LEU A 134 -1.66 -1.75 -14.44
CA LEU A 134 -0.35 -2.37 -14.23
C LEU A 134 -0.42 -3.88 -14.33
N SER A 135 0.74 -4.47 -14.60
CA SER A 135 0.96 -5.92 -14.65
C SER A 135 2.27 -6.29 -13.96
N ASP A 136 2.42 -7.59 -13.64
CA ASP A 136 3.67 -8.12 -13.08
C ASP A 136 4.86 -7.83 -13.99
N GLY A 137 5.94 -7.33 -13.42
CA GLY A 137 7.18 -7.02 -14.12
C GLY A 137 7.23 -5.63 -14.74
N ASP A 138 6.15 -4.83 -14.72
CA ASP A 138 6.20 -3.45 -15.17
C ASP A 138 7.24 -2.66 -14.37
N LEU A 139 7.87 -1.69 -15.06
CA LEU A 139 8.85 -0.78 -14.48
C LEU A 139 8.27 0.62 -14.43
N LEU A 140 8.30 1.23 -13.24
CA LEU A 140 7.87 2.59 -13.03
C LEU A 140 9.10 3.49 -12.84
N ASP A 141 9.05 4.67 -13.47
CA ASP A 141 10.14 5.66 -13.46
C ASP A 141 10.15 6.48 -12.15
N PHE A 142 10.52 5.79 -11.06
CA PHE A 142 10.87 6.39 -9.78
C PHE A 142 11.75 5.44 -8.97
N GLY A 143 12.49 5.96 -7.97
CA GLY A 143 13.34 5.18 -7.08
C GLY A 143 14.40 4.34 -7.79
N GLY A 144 14.96 4.83 -8.92
CA GLY A 144 15.92 4.08 -9.72
C GLY A 144 15.32 2.98 -10.59
N GLY A 145 13.99 2.94 -10.75
CA GLY A 145 13.28 1.92 -11.52
C GLY A 145 12.51 0.95 -10.62
N ALA A 146 11.36 1.39 -10.12
CA ALA A 146 10.51 0.56 -9.28
C ALA A 146 9.87 -0.58 -10.08
N ARG A 147 10.04 -1.80 -9.59
CA ARG A 147 9.45 -3.01 -10.17
C ARG A 147 8.09 -3.28 -9.58
N VAL A 148 7.09 -3.47 -10.42
CA VAL A 148 5.77 -3.97 -10.02
C VAL A 148 5.84 -5.48 -9.88
N LEU A 149 5.41 -5.98 -8.73
CA LEU A 149 5.36 -7.41 -8.43
C LEU A 149 3.91 -7.78 -8.12
N HIS A 150 3.32 -8.67 -8.91
CA HIS A 150 2.00 -9.20 -8.63
C HIS A 150 2.08 -10.18 -7.45
N VAL A 151 1.42 -9.86 -6.36
CA VAL A 151 1.44 -10.60 -5.09
C VAL A 151 0.02 -10.94 -4.62
N PRO A 152 -0.70 -11.76 -5.40
CA PRO A 152 -2.10 -12.04 -5.15
C PRO A 152 -2.32 -12.84 -3.86
N GLY A 153 -3.53 -12.73 -3.34
CA GLY A 153 -3.98 -13.49 -2.17
C GLY A 153 -4.76 -12.61 -1.21
N HIS A 154 -4.26 -11.41 -0.88
CA HIS A 154 -5.05 -10.42 -0.16
C HIS A 154 -6.20 -9.93 -1.06
N THR A 155 -5.88 -9.41 -2.24
CA THR A 155 -6.80 -9.31 -3.38
C THR A 155 -6.24 -10.10 -4.58
N ASP A 156 -7.07 -10.26 -5.64
CA ASP A 156 -6.58 -10.88 -6.87
C ASP A 156 -5.57 -9.98 -7.61
N GLY A 157 -5.65 -8.66 -7.43
CA GLY A 157 -4.79 -7.67 -8.06
C GLY A 157 -3.78 -7.03 -7.11
N SER A 158 -3.54 -7.58 -5.92
CA SER A 158 -2.52 -7.06 -5.01
C SER A 158 -1.14 -7.00 -5.67
N ILE A 159 -0.47 -5.86 -5.54
CA ILE A 159 0.91 -5.66 -5.98
C ILE A 159 1.80 -5.19 -4.84
N ALA A 160 3.07 -5.51 -4.96
CA ALA A 160 4.16 -4.89 -4.22
C ALA A 160 5.02 -4.07 -5.18
N LEU A 161 5.75 -3.09 -4.63
CA LEU A 161 6.71 -2.28 -5.39
C LEU A 161 8.09 -2.49 -4.80
N PHE A 162 9.04 -2.90 -5.62
CA PHE A 162 10.42 -3.08 -5.20
C PHE A 162 11.34 -2.08 -5.92
N LEU A 163 12.10 -1.33 -5.15
CA LEU A 163 13.11 -0.40 -5.59
C LEU A 163 14.50 -1.03 -5.38
N PRO A 164 15.03 -1.74 -6.37
CA PRO A 164 16.24 -2.55 -6.16
C PRO A 164 17.50 -1.72 -5.86
N GLU A 165 17.64 -0.52 -6.44
CA GLU A 165 18.78 0.35 -6.18
C GLU A 165 18.78 0.93 -4.76
N GLU A 166 17.58 1.11 -4.17
CA GLU A 166 17.39 1.68 -2.84
C GLU A 166 17.21 0.59 -1.77
N GLY A 167 17.00 -0.67 -2.18
CA GLY A 167 16.73 -1.78 -1.27
C GLY A 167 15.38 -1.66 -0.55
N VAL A 168 14.41 -0.92 -1.11
CA VAL A 168 13.10 -0.63 -0.47
C VAL A 168 11.99 -1.43 -1.12
N LEU A 169 11.18 -2.08 -0.29
CA LEU A 169 10.02 -2.86 -0.70
C LEU A 169 8.74 -2.29 -0.04
N PHE A 170 7.72 -2.00 -0.84
CA PHE A 170 6.36 -1.70 -0.39
C PHE A 170 5.51 -2.94 -0.64
N THR A 171 4.91 -3.50 0.40
CA THR A 171 4.22 -4.80 0.32
C THR A 171 2.70 -4.68 0.19
N GLY A 172 2.14 -3.48 0.41
CA GLY A 172 0.71 -3.37 0.71
C GLY A 172 0.35 -4.31 1.85
N ASP A 173 -0.79 -4.96 1.75
CA ASP A 173 -1.32 -5.88 2.76
C ASP A 173 -0.93 -7.35 2.54
N THR A 174 0.04 -7.61 1.66
CA THR A 174 0.64 -8.96 1.57
C THR A 174 1.36 -9.32 2.87
N VAL A 175 1.96 -8.32 3.52
CA VAL A 175 2.64 -8.44 4.82
C VAL A 175 2.23 -7.24 5.68
N ALA A 176 2.05 -7.44 6.98
CA ALA A 176 1.73 -6.40 7.94
C ALA A 176 2.54 -6.55 9.22
N ALA A 177 2.74 -5.45 9.96
CA ALA A 177 3.28 -5.50 11.31
C ALA A 177 2.14 -5.38 12.33
N SER A 178 2.13 -6.25 13.32
CA SER A 178 1.17 -6.24 14.42
C SER A 178 1.24 -4.90 15.18
N PRO A 179 0.11 -4.22 15.43
CA PRO A 179 0.10 -2.99 16.22
C PRO A 179 0.34 -3.24 17.71
N VAL A 180 0.28 -4.50 18.16
CA VAL A 180 0.40 -4.87 19.58
C VAL A 180 1.86 -5.02 19.99
N ASP A 181 2.66 -5.73 19.18
CA ASP A 181 4.03 -6.11 19.55
C ASP A 181 5.05 -5.87 18.42
N GLY A 182 4.61 -5.38 17.26
CA GLY A 182 5.45 -5.12 16.09
C GLY A 182 5.87 -6.39 15.33
N THR A 183 5.33 -7.55 15.67
CA THR A 183 5.62 -8.80 14.94
C THR A 183 5.16 -8.69 13.50
N VAL A 184 6.06 -9.00 12.56
CA VAL A 184 5.74 -8.99 11.12
C VAL A 184 5.20 -10.35 10.71
N LEU A 185 4.02 -10.33 10.10
CA LEU A 185 3.23 -11.51 9.76
C LEU A 185 2.64 -11.38 8.35
N PRO A 186 2.23 -12.49 7.72
CA PRO A 186 1.39 -12.42 6.53
C PRO A 186 0.13 -11.60 6.80
N GLY A 187 -0.35 -10.88 5.80
CA GLY A 187 -1.53 -10.03 5.91
C GLY A 187 -2.81 -10.79 6.29
N VAL A 188 -3.78 -10.05 6.76
CA VAL A 188 -5.09 -10.56 7.21
C VAL A 188 -6.21 -10.23 6.20
N PHE A 189 -7.42 -10.76 6.38
CA PHE A 189 -8.62 -10.48 5.57
C PHE A 189 -8.46 -10.83 4.08
N ASN A 190 -7.90 -12.00 3.81
CA ASN A 190 -7.49 -12.41 2.49
C ASN A 190 -8.63 -13.03 1.67
N LEU A 191 -8.58 -12.87 0.34
CA LEU A 191 -9.42 -13.63 -0.58
C LEU A 191 -8.93 -15.08 -0.73
N ASP A 192 -7.61 -15.27 -0.73
CA ASP A 192 -6.94 -16.56 -0.91
C ASP A 192 -5.65 -16.61 -0.08
N ARG A 193 -5.76 -17.14 1.14
CA ARG A 193 -4.63 -17.23 2.07
C ARG A 193 -3.48 -18.11 1.54
N PRO A 194 -3.69 -19.29 0.94
CA PRO A 194 -2.60 -20.05 0.33
C PRO A 194 -1.79 -19.25 -0.70
N ARG A 195 -2.46 -18.52 -1.59
CA ARG A 195 -1.80 -17.65 -2.58
C ARG A 195 -1.05 -16.51 -1.91
N LEU A 196 -1.61 -15.92 -0.85
CA LEU A 196 -0.91 -14.89 -0.07
C LEU A 196 0.42 -15.42 0.46
N LEU A 197 0.44 -16.62 1.05
CA LEU A 197 1.67 -17.21 1.60
C LEU A 197 2.73 -17.47 0.51
N ASP A 198 2.33 -17.85 -0.71
CA ASP A 198 3.25 -17.95 -1.84
C ASP A 198 3.79 -16.56 -2.23
N SER A 199 2.94 -15.54 -2.20
CA SER A 199 3.32 -14.14 -2.43
C SER A 199 4.31 -13.64 -1.37
N VAL A 200 4.10 -13.94 -0.09
CA VAL A 200 5.04 -13.59 1.00
C VAL A 200 6.42 -14.23 0.77
N ARG A 201 6.47 -15.50 0.37
CA ARG A 201 7.73 -16.19 0.03
C ARG A 201 8.45 -15.50 -1.12
N ARG A 202 7.71 -15.16 -2.19
CA ARG A 202 8.25 -14.40 -3.32
C ARG A 202 8.87 -13.07 -2.89
N LEU A 203 8.25 -12.35 -1.96
CA LEU A 203 8.78 -11.09 -1.44
C LEU A 203 10.01 -11.28 -0.57
N ALA A 204 10.08 -12.36 0.21
CA ALA A 204 11.24 -12.68 1.03
C ALA A 204 12.50 -12.97 0.19
N ASP A 205 12.33 -13.58 -1.00
CA ASP A 205 13.42 -13.90 -1.93
C ASP A 205 14.07 -12.66 -2.58
N LEU A 206 13.48 -11.45 -2.41
CA LEU A 206 14.02 -10.20 -2.95
C LEU A 206 15.16 -9.62 -2.11
N GLU A 207 15.31 -10.10 -0.88
CA GLU A 207 16.32 -9.63 0.08
C GLU A 207 16.34 -8.10 0.29
N PRO A 208 15.18 -7.43 0.55
CA PRO A 208 15.15 -5.99 0.75
C PRO A 208 15.84 -5.60 2.07
N GLU A 209 16.39 -4.38 2.11
CA GLU A 209 16.91 -3.78 3.35
C GLU A 209 15.79 -3.14 4.17
N VAL A 210 14.83 -2.50 3.47
CA VAL A 210 13.70 -1.80 4.06
C VAL A 210 12.40 -2.42 3.56
N ALA A 211 11.42 -2.65 4.45
CA ALA A 211 10.07 -3.08 4.10
C ALA A 211 9.02 -2.14 4.69
N CYS A 212 8.15 -1.66 3.82
CA CYS A 212 7.04 -0.76 4.10
C CYS A 212 5.73 -1.52 3.90
N PHE A 213 4.89 -1.58 4.92
CA PHE A 213 3.65 -2.35 4.95
C PHE A 213 2.44 -1.44 4.78
N GLY A 214 1.29 -1.99 4.43
CA GLY A 214 0.02 -1.28 4.46
C GLY A 214 -0.45 -0.95 5.88
N HIS A 215 -0.06 -1.78 6.86
CA HIS A 215 -0.38 -1.61 8.28
C HIS A 215 0.82 -1.90 9.17
N GLY A 216 0.93 -1.15 10.27
CA GLY A 216 1.94 -1.32 11.30
C GLY A 216 3.28 -0.63 10.97
N ALA A 217 4.27 -0.79 11.84
CA ALA A 217 5.55 -0.10 11.71
C ALA A 217 6.40 -0.70 10.57
N PRO A 218 7.00 0.13 9.70
CA PRO A 218 7.94 -0.35 8.69
C PRO A 218 9.23 -0.89 9.34
N VAL A 219 9.91 -1.78 8.64
CA VAL A 219 11.24 -2.29 9.01
C VAL A 219 12.29 -1.51 8.23
N LEU A 220 13.14 -0.75 8.93
CA LEU A 220 14.10 0.18 8.33
C LEU A 220 15.52 -0.39 8.21
N GLY A 221 15.70 -1.68 8.44
CA GLY A 221 16.98 -2.38 8.31
C GLY A 221 16.82 -3.88 8.52
N GLY A 222 17.49 -4.70 7.70
CA GLY A 222 17.42 -6.15 7.80
C GLY A 222 16.04 -6.74 7.46
N ALA A 223 15.26 -6.09 6.62
CA ALA A 223 13.91 -6.52 6.27
C ALA A 223 13.86 -7.92 5.63
N ALA A 224 14.90 -8.33 4.92
CA ALA A 224 15.02 -9.68 4.37
C ALA A 224 14.82 -10.77 5.43
N ALA A 225 15.54 -10.68 6.56
CA ALA A 225 15.42 -11.66 7.64
C ALA A 225 14.01 -11.66 8.26
N THR A 226 13.42 -10.48 8.41
CA THR A 226 12.07 -10.31 8.95
C THR A 226 11.01 -10.94 8.03
N LEU A 227 11.11 -10.72 6.72
CA LEU A 227 10.21 -11.31 5.72
C LEU A 227 10.37 -12.84 5.64
N CYS A 228 11.61 -13.36 5.74
CA CYS A 228 11.84 -14.80 5.85
C CYS A 228 11.14 -15.38 7.10
N GLY A 229 11.20 -14.68 8.23
CA GLY A 229 10.47 -15.04 9.44
C GLY A 229 8.96 -15.08 9.22
N ALA A 230 8.39 -14.03 8.58
CA ALA A 230 6.97 -13.97 8.24
C ALA A 230 6.56 -15.10 7.28
N ALA A 231 7.39 -15.40 6.28
CA ALA A 231 7.13 -16.49 5.32
C ALA A 231 7.13 -17.89 5.97
N ALA A 232 7.89 -18.05 7.07
CA ALA A 232 7.96 -19.29 7.85
C ALA A 232 6.87 -19.38 8.93
N ALA A 233 6.25 -18.25 9.29
CA ALA A 233 5.24 -18.22 10.32
C ALA A 233 3.98 -18.97 9.89
N SER A 234 3.63 -20.01 10.62
CA SER A 234 2.28 -20.56 10.60
C SER A 234 1.46 -19.76 11.63
N HIS A 235 0.41 -19.10 11.21
CA HIS A 235 -0.54 -18.51 12.15
C HIS A 235 -1.18 -19.60 13.02
N PRO A 236 -1.55 -19.26 14.28
CA PRO A 236 -2.23 -20.19 15.17
C PRO A 236 -3.53 -20.70 14.61
#